data_1394586e7f65bc802b12af6df31502b0
#
_entry.id   1394586e7f65bc802b12af6df31502b0
#
_cell.length_a   1.000
_cell.length_b   1.000
_cell.length_c   1.000
_cell.angle_alpha   90.00
_cell.angle_beta   90.00
_cell.angle_gamma   90.00
#
_symmetry.space_group_name_H-M   'P 1'
#
loop_
_entity.id
_entity.type
_entity.pdbx_description
1 polymer ?
#
loop_
_entity_poly.entity_id
_entity_poly.type
_entity_poly.pdbx_seq_one_letter_code
_entity_poly.pdbx_strand_id
1 'polypeptide(L)'
;MIILDTGVLSIVQRGERPAYDHLVARLDVADDEVVVCVVSFEEQMRGWLAYIARSKSSNQQIAAYARLHAMLDDFATRPVVGFDRSAAAEFERMLRLKLRIGTMDLRIAGIALAQDALLLSKNLTDFRKVPGLRVEDWTV
;
A
#
# COMPACT_ATOMS: atom_id res chain seq x y z
N MET A 1 -9.70 6.18 10.33
CA MET A 1 -9.13 5.92 8.98
C MET A 1 -8.33 4.63 9.00
N ILE A 2 -8.52 3.82 7.97
CA ILE A 2 -7.78 2.58 7.74
C ILE A 2 -7.00 2.75 6.43
N ILE A 3 -5.70 2.49 6.46
CA ILE A 3 -4.83 2.53 5.27
C ILE A 3 -4.45 1.10 4.90
N LEU A 4 -4.65 0.73 3.64
CA LEU A 4 -4.15 -0.54 3.10
C LEU A 4 -2.73 -0.34 2.59
N ASP A 5 -1.77 -1.17 3.03
CA ASP A 5 -0.46 -1.16 2.41
C ASP A 5 -0.52 -1.76 0.99
N THR A 6 0.58 -1.72 0.28
CA THR A 6 0.63 -2.17 -1.12
C THR A 6 0.29 -3.66 -1.25
N GLY A 7 0.75 -4.50 -0.32
CA GLY A 7 0.47 -5.94 -0.33
C GLY A 7 -1.01 -6.24 -0.10
N VAL A 8 -1.64 -5.59 0.88
CA VAL A 8 -3.06 -5.75 1.17
C VAL A 8 -3.92 -5.18 0.05
N LEU A 9 -3.55 -4.03 -0.51
CA LEU A 9 -4.22 -3.47 -1.69
C LEU A 9 -4.20 -4.45 -2.86
N SER A 10 -3.08 -5.12 -3.10
CA SER A 10 -2.98 -6.13 -4.16
C SER A 10 -3.95 -7.29 -3.97
N ILE A 11 -4.16 -7.73 -2.73
CA ILE A 11 -5.16 -8.76 -2.40
C ILE A 11 -6.56 -8.30 -2.80
N VAL A 12 -6.92 -7.06 -2.48
CA VAL A 12 -8.22 -6.49 -2.85
C VAL A 12 -8.37 -6.41 -4.37
N GLN A 13 -7.36 -5.91 -5.06
CA GLN A 13 -7.37 -5.73 -6.52
C GLN A 13 -7.51 -7.06 -7.27
N ARG A 14 -6.88 -8.12 -6.76
CA ARG A 14 -6.89 -9.45 -7.39
C ARG A 14 -8.01 -10.34 -6.90
N GLY A 15 -8.63 -10.02 -5.77
CA GLY A 15 -9.62 -10.87 -5.13
C GLY A 15 -9.04 -12.20 -4.65
N GLU A 16 -7.81 -12.19 -4.12
CA GLU A 16 -7.10 -13.39 -3.68
C GLU A 16 -7.76 -14.00 -2.44
N ARG A 17 -8.36 -15.17 -2.59
CA ARG A 17 -9.03 -15.90 -1.51
C ARG A 17 -8.10 -16.93 -0.86
N PRO A 18 -8.25 -17.23 0.46
CA PRO A 18 -9.28 -16.73 1.37
C PRO A 18 -8.98 -15.34 1.98
N ALA A 19 -7.78 -14.79 1.76
CA ALA A 19 -7.35 -13.53 2.35
C ALA A 19 -8.33 -12.38 2.07
N TYR A 20 -8.83 -12.27 0.84
CA TYR A 20 -9.83 -11.28 0.44
C TYR A 20 -11.11 -11.39 1.29
N ASP A 21 -11.61 -12.60 1.48
CA ASP A 21 -12.86 -12.80 2.25
C ASP A 21 -12.69 -12.40 3.71
N HIS A 22 -11.55 -12.75 4.33
CA HIS A 22 -11.23 -12.35 5.70
C HIS A 22 -11.15 -10.84 5.84
N LEU A 23 -10.46 -10.19 4.91
CA LEU A 23 -10.26 -8.75 4.91
C LEU A 23 -11.59 -8.01 4.77
N VAL A 24 -12.39 -8.36 3.76
CA VAL A 24 -13.67 -7.70 3.48
C VAL A 24 -14.64 -7.86 4.65
N ALA A 25 -14.73 -9.04 5.24
CA ALA A 25 -15.59 -9.28 6.40
C ALA A 25 -15.26 -8.34 7.58
N ARG A 26 -13.98 -8.09 7.83
CA ARG A 26 -13.55 -7.16 8.88
C ARG A 26 -13.75 -5.71 8.51
N LEU A 27 -13.51 -5.34 7.25
CA LEU A 27 -13.72 -3.97 6.76
C LEU A 27 -15.18 -3.57 6.82
N ASP A 28 -16.10 -4.49 6.48
CA ASP A 28 -17.55 -4.23 6.50
C ASP A 28 -18.05 -3.92 7.92
N VAL A 29 -17.45 -4.54 8.94
CA VAL A 29 -17.83 -4.34 10.34
C VAL A 29 -17.16 -3.11 10.95
N ALA A 30 -15.98 -2.73 10.46
CA ALA A 30 -15.19 -1.65 11.04
C ALA A 30 -15.84 -0.27 10.92
N ASP A 31 -16.69 -0.06 9.92
CA ASP A 31 -17.42 1.21 9.67
C ASP A 31 -16.48 2.43 9.71
N ASP A 32 -15.34 2.32 9.04
CA ASP A 32 -14.32 3.36 9.00
C ASP A 32 -13.92 3.66 7.55
N GLU A 33 -13.37 4.85 7.32
CA GLU A 33 -12.86 5.24 6.00
C GLU A 33 -11.67 4.39 5.63
N VAL A 34 -11.75 3.71 4.49
CA VAL A 34 -10.69 2.87 3.95
C VAL A 34 -10.02 3.59 2.79
N VAL A 35 -8.72 3.83 2.91
CA VAL A 35 -7.95 4.57 1.92
C VAL A 35 -6.68 3.82 1.55
N VAL A 36 -6.06 4.24 0.45
CA VAL A 36 -4.71 3.82 0.06
C VAL A 36 -3.80 5.04 0.06
N CYS A 37 -2.49 4.85 -0.04
CA CYS A 37 -1.57 5.97 -0.08
C CYS A 37 -0.86 6.08 -1.44
N VAL A 38 -0.38 7.28 -1.74
CA VAL A 38 0.32 7.59 -3.00
C VAL A 38 1.58 6.73 -3.18
N VAL A 39 2.20 6.28 -2.08
CA VAL A 39 3.37 5.39 -2.15
C VAL A 39 3.02 4.03 -2.74
N SER A 40 1.83 3.51 -2.44
CA SER A 40 1.36 2.26 -3.06
C SER A 40 1.17 2.41 -4.57
N PHE A 41 0.67 3.57 -5.01
CA PHE A 41 0.61 3.91 -6.45
C PHE A 41 2.01 3.88 -7.07
N GLU A 42 2.98 4.54 -6.42
CA GLU A 42 4.37 4.55 -6.90
C GLU A 42 4.95 3.13 -7.00
N GLU A 43 4.76 2.30 -6.00
CA GLU A 43 5.28 0.94 -5.99
C GLU A 43 4.69 0.09 -7.12
N GLN A 44 3.38 0.15 -7.30
CA GLN A 44 2.71 -0.60 -8.37
C GLN A 44 3.10 -0.07 -9.75
N MET A 45 3.18 1.25 -9.91
CA MET A 45 3.63 1.86 -11.16
C MET A 45 5.05 1.42 -11.53
N ARG A 46 5.98 1.43 -10.57
CA ARG A 46 7.35 0.94 -10.80
C ARG A 46 7.36 -0.52 -11.23
N GLY A 47 6.52 -1.35 -10.63
CA GLY A 47 6.39 -2.76 -11.01
C GLY A 47 5.95 -2.94 -12.46
N TRP A 48 4.92 -2.22 -12.90
CA TRP A 48 4.44 -2.30 -14.28
C TRP A 48 5.39 -1.67 -15.29
N LEU A 49 6.06 -0.58 -14.94
CA LEU A 49 7.11 0.01 -15.80
C LEU A 49 8.26 -0.96 -16.01
N ALA A 50 8.70 -1.65 -14.96
CA ALA A 50 9.73 -2.67 -15.07
C ALA A 50 9.27 -3.85 -15.94
N TYR A 51 8.02 -4.26 -15.80
CA TYR A 51 7.43 -5.33 -16.62
C TYR A 51 7.38 -4.93 -18.11
N ILE A 52 6.97 -3.70 -18.39
CA ILE A 52 6.99 -3.16 -19.77
C ILE A 52 8.40 -3.19 -20.33
N ALA A 53 9.39 -2.73 -19.56
CA ALA A 53 10.79 -2.71 -19.97
C ALA A 53 11.35 -4.11 -20.29
N ARG A 54 10.87 -5.15 -19.61
CA ARG A 54 11.27 -6.54 -19.86
C ARG A 54 10.54 -7.20 -21.01
N SER A 55 9.48 -6.60 -21.53
CA SER A 55 8.66 -7.18 -22.60
C SER A 55 9.44 -7.26 -23.90
N LYS A 56 9.45 -8.45 -24.51
CA LYS A 56 10.25 -8.75 -25.70
C LYS A 56 9.44 -8.82 -27.00
N SER A 57 8.10 -8.73 -26.90
CA SER A 57 7.20 -8.82 -28.04
C SER A 57 6.07 -7.82 -27.91
N SER A 58 5.42 -7.51 -29.04
CA SER A 58 4.24 -6.65 -29.04
C SER A 58 3.09 -7.23 -28.22
N ASN A 59 2.90 -8.55 -28.25
CA ASN A 59 1.87 -9.20 -27.44
C ASN A 59 2.13 -9.04 -25.94
N GLN A 60 3.38 -9.18 -25.49
CA GLN A 60 3.75 -8.92 -24.10
C GLN A 60 3.54 -7.47 -23.70
N GLN A 61 3.87 -6.53 -24.59
CA GLN A 61 3.67 -5.10 -24.36
C GLN A 61 2.19 -4.75 -24.26
N ILE A 62 1.34 -5.33 -25.10
CA ILE A 62 -0.11 -5.12 -25.04
C ILE A 62 -0.63 -5.52 -23.63
N ALA A 63 -0.24 -6.70 -23.15
CA ALA A 63 -0.63 -7.17 -21.83
C ALA A 63 -0.10 -6.26 -20.71
N ALA A 64 1.16 -5.82 -20.81
CA ALA A 64 1.79 -4.95 -19.81
C ALA A 64 1.12 -3.58 -19.76
N TYR A 65 0.86 -2.96 -20.89
CA TYR A 65 0.16 -1.67 -20.93
C TYR A 65 -1.29 -1.77 -20.48
N ALA A 66 -1.97 -2.88 -20.75
CA ALA A 66 -3.32 -3.12 -20.23
C ALA A 66 -3.33 -3.16 -18.71
N ARG A 67 -2.31 -3.76 -18.07
CA ARG A 67 -2.15 -3.79 -16.62
C ARG A 67 -1.88 -2.39 -16.05
N LEU A 68 -1.02 -1.63 -16.70
CA LEU A 68 -0.75 -0.24 -16.30
C LEU A 68 -2.02 0.61 -16.39
N HIS A 69 -2.79 0.45 -17.45
CA HIS A 69 -4.05 1.16 -17.65
C HIS A 69 -5.08 0.77 -16.55
N ALA A 70 -5.21 -0.52 -16.26
CA ALA A 70 -6.10 -1.00 -15.21
C ALA A 70 -5.72 -0.44 -13.83
N MET A 71 -4.42 -0.32 -13.54
CA MET A 71 -3.93 0.31 -12.31
C MET A 71 -4.34 1.78 -12.23
N LEU A 72 -4.20 2.52 -13.32
CA LEU A 72 -4.61 3.92 -13.39
C LEU A 72 -6.11 4.07 -13.10
N ASP A 73 -6.95 3.26 -13.73
CA ASP A 73 -8.40 3.26 -13.51
C ASP A 73 -8.77 2.91 -12.07
N ASP A 74 -8.09 1.91 -11.48
CA ASP A 74 -8.32 1.51 -10.09
C ASP A 74 -8.02 2.65 -9.12
N PHE A 75 -6.84 3.26 -9.22
CA PHE A 75 -6.48 4.38 -8.34
C PHE A 75 -7.34 5.62 -8.54
N ALA A 76 -7.85 5.85 -9.75
CA ALA A 76 -8.73 6.98 -10.02
C ALA A 76 -10.07 6.90 -9.25
N THR A 77 -10.48 5.71 -8.83
CA THR A 77 -11.73 5.49 -8.10
C THR A 77 -11.55 5.35 -6.60
N ARG A 78 -10.31 5.34 -6.10
CA ARG A 78 -10.00 5.16 -4.67
C ARG A 78 -9.65 6.48 -4.00
N PRO A 79 -10.02 6.67 -2.73
CA PRO A 79 -9.44 7.76 -1.95
C PRO A 79 -7.95 7.47 -1.69
N VAL A 80 -7.10 8.41 -2.06
CA VAL A 80 -5.64 8.29 -1.96
C VAL A 80 -5.12 9.39 -1.06
N VAL A 81 -4.40 9.01 0.02
CA VAL A 81 -3.71 9.98 0.88
C VAL A 81 -2.30 10.23 0.36
N GLY A 82 -1.88 11.48 0.42
CA GLY A 82 -0.57 11.92 -0.07
C GLY A 82 0.55 11.76 0.94
N PHE A 83 1.77 11.98 0.47
CA PHE A 83 2.96 12.13 1.29
C PHE A 83 3.21 13.62 1.48
N ASP A 84 2.60 14.19 2.51
CA ASP A 84 2.64 15.62 2.81
C ASP A 84 3.76 15.97 3.80
N ARG A 85 3.79 17.22 4.25
CA ARG A 85 4.80 17.72 5.18
C ARG A 85 4.76 16.94 6.50
N SER A 86 3.58 16.61 7.01
CA SER A 86 3.44 15.83 8.25
C SER A 86 3.96 14.42 8.10
N ALA A 87 3.65 13.76 6.98
CA ALA A 87 4.18 12.43 6.66
C ALA A 87 5.71 12.46 6.52
N ALA A 88 6.26 13.48 5.86
CA ALA A 88 7.70 13.65 5.71
C ALA A 88 8.39 13.82 7.08
N ALA A 89 7.80 14.60 7.99
CA ALA A 89 8.35 14.78 9.34
C ALA A 89 8.40 13.46 10.12
N GLU A 90 7.34 12.65 10.04
CA GLU A 90 7.31 11.31 10.65
C GLU A 90 8.34 10.38 10.02
N PHE A 91 8.46 10.40 8.70
CA PHE A 91 9.46 9.62 7.96
C PHE A 91 10.88 9.97 8.39
N GLU A 92 11.22 11.26 8.46
CA GLU A 92 12.54 11.72 8.91
C GLU A 92 12.84 11.32 10.36
N ARG A 93 11.83 11.39 11.24
CA ARG A 93 11.98 10.93 12.63
C ARG A 93 12.34 9.45 12.68
N MET A 94 11.69 8.62 11.86
CA MET A 94 11.97 7.19 11.79
C MET A 94 13.34 6.87 11.19
N LEU A 95 13.79 7.65 10.21
CA LEU A 95 15.15 7.51 9.65
C LEU A 95 16.21 7.67 10.74
N ARG A 96 16.02 8.62 11.67
CA ARG A 96 16.96 8.83 12.78
C ARG A 96 16.99 7.66 13.76
N LEU A 97 15.94 6.86 13.84
CA LEU A 97 15.88 5.67 14.70
C LEU A 97 16.65 4.48 14.11
N LYS A 98 17.07 4.57 12.86
CA LYS A 98 17.83 3.50 12.16
C LYS A 98 17.12 2.15 12.20
N LEU A 99 15.82 2.16 11.98
CA LEU A 99 15.02 0.95 11.88
C LEU A 99 15.41 0.15 10.63
N ARG A 100 15.45 -1.18 10.76
CA ARG A 100 15.73 -2.07 9.63
C ARG A 100 14.46 -2.34 8.84
N ILE A 101 13.98 -1.32 8.14
CA ILE A 101 12.77 -1.35 7.33
C ILE A 101 13.08 -0.67 6.00
N GLY A 102 12.53 -1.20 4.91
CA GLY A 102 12.70 -0.61 3.58
C GLY A 102 12.15 0.82 3.52
N THR A 103 12.77 1.65 2.67
CA THR A 103 12.43 3.08 2.56
C THR A 103 10.97 3.31 2.16
N MET A 104 10.42 2.48 1.26
CA MET A 104 9.02 2.59 0.83
C MET A 104 8.07 2.30 1.99
N ASP A 105 8.33 1.24 2.77
CA ASP A 105 7.54 0.91 3.96
C ASP A 105 7.62 2.00 5.03
N LEU A 106 8.79 2.62 5.20
CA LEU A 106 8.94 3.77 6.11
C LEU A 106 8.09 4.96 5.66
N ARG A 107 7.99 5.22 4.37
CA ARG A 107 7.12 6.28 3.85
C ARG A 107 5.65 5.97 4.09
N ILE A 108 5.23 4.72 3.89
CA ILE A 108 3.86 4.28 4.22
C ILE A 108 3.58 4.46 5.71
N ALA A 109 4.51 4.04 6.57
CA ALA A 109 4.40 4.22 8.02
C ALA A 109 4.29 5.70 8.40
N GLY A 110 5.07 6.56 7.75
CA GLY A 110 5.01 8.01 7.95
C GLY A 110 3.64 8.60 7.64
N ILE A 111 3.04 8.17 6.53
CA ILE A 111 1.69 8.59 6.16
C ILE A 111 0.68 8.10 7.21
N ALA A 112 0.76 6.84 7.62
CA ALA A 112 -0.17 6.27 8.60
C ALA A 112 -0.07 6.99 9.96
N LEU A 113 1.14 7.29 10.43
CA LEU A 113 1.34 8.05 11.66
C LEU A 113 0.79 9.48 11.55
N ALA A 114 1.05 10.16 10.44
CA ALA A 114 0.57 11.53 10.23
C ALA A 114 -0.96 11.61 10.20
N GLN A 115 -1.63 10.57 9.72
CA GLN A 115 -3.08 10.48 9.67
C GLN A 115 -3.70 9.87 10.94
N ASP A 116 -2.89 9.43 11.89
CA ASP A 116 -3.34 8.64 13.03
C ASP A 116 -4.22 7.45 12.61
N ALA A 117 -3.81 6.78 11.54
CA ALA A 117 -4.58 5.72 10.92
C ALA A 117 -4.11 4.33 11.39
N LEU A 118 -5.02 3.36 11.29
CA LEU A 118 -4.67 1.95 11.39
C LEU A 118 -4.11 1.49 10.04
N LEU A 119 -2.89 0.94 10.04
CA LEU A 119 -2.30 0.35 8.85
C LEU A 119 -2.64 -1.13 8.77
N LEU A 120 -3.19 -1.58 7.66
CA LEU A 120 -3.37 -3.01 7.39
C LEU A 120 -2.23 -3.50 6.52
N SER A 121 -1.50 -4.48 7.02
CA SER A 121 -0.34 -5.08 6.35
C SER A 121 -0.16 -6.53 6.77
N LYS A 122 0.39 -7.33 5.86
CA LYS A 122 0.88 -8.68 6.19
C LYS A 122 2.29 -8.63 6.79
N ASN A 123 3.01 -7.53 6.61
CA ASN A 123 4.39 -7.36 7.06
C ASN A 123 4.44 -6.83 8.50
N LEU A 124 3.88 -7.56 9.44
CA LEU A 124 3.85 -7.17 10.84
C LEU A 124 5.26 -7.11 11.44
N THR A 125 6.16 -7.99 10.99
CA THR A 125 7.55 -8.04 11.50
C THR A 125 8.24 -6.69 11.37
N ASP A 126 8.15 -6.05 10.21
CA ASP A 126 8.78 -4.76 9.98
C ASP A 126 8.00 -3.60 10.60
N PHE A 127 6.68 -3.52 10.37
CA PHE A 127 5.90 -2.39 10.82
C PHE A 127 5.76 -2.31 12.35
N ARG A 128 5.85 -3.42 13.07
CA ARG A 128 5.87 -3.43 14.54
C ARG A 128 7.13 -2.80 15.13
N LYS A 129 8.19 -2.62 14.35
CA LYS A 129 9.39 -1.89 14.76
C LYS A 129 9.16 -0.38 14.86
N VAL A 130 8.10 0.13 14.26
CA VAL A 130 7.79 1.57 14.20
C VAL A 130 7.06 2.01 15.47
N PRO A 131 7.69 2.87 16.30
CA PRO A 131 7.04 3.34 17.53
C PRO A 131 5.76 4.13 17.24
N GLY A 132 4.69 3.79 17.94
CA GLY A 132 3.41 4.48 17.86
C GLY A 132 2.53 4.10 16.67
N LEU A 133 3.01 3.26 15.76
CA LEU A 133 2.22 2.80 14.62
C LEU A 133 1.26 1.68 15.05
N ARG A 134 -0.03 1.87 14.73
CA ARG A 134 -1.02 0.81 14.85
C ARG A 134 -1.04 0.01 13.55
N VAL A 135 -0.72 -1.27 13.61
CA VAL A 135 -0.70 -2.16 12.44
C VAL A 135 -1.33 -3.50 12.77
N GLU A 136 -2.17 -3.98 11.87
CA GLU A 136 -2.83 -5.28 11.98
C GLU A 136 -2.84 -6.02 10.65
N ASP A 137 -2.89 -7.35 10.71
CA ASP A 137 -3.11 -8.20 9.54
C ASP A 137 -4.56 -8.72 9.59
N TRP A 138 -5.38 -8.26 8.67
CA TRP A 138 -6.78 -8.67 8.54
C TRP A 138 -7.00 -9.70 7.43
N THR A 139 -5.92 -10.20 6.85
CA THR A 139 -5.98 -11.20 5.76
C THR A 139 -6.04 -12.64 6.27
N VAL A 140 -5.90 -12.82 7.56
CA VAL A 140 -5.90 -14.14 8.22
C VAL A 140 -7.08 -14.31 9.17
#